data_13e588cd808e189b0f49ad04f0c2e95f
#
_entry.id   13e588cd808e189b0f49ad04f0c2e95f
#
_cell.length_a   1.000
_cell.length_b   1.000
_cell.length_c   1.000
_cell.angle_alpha   90.00
_cell.angle_beta   90.00
_cell.angle_gamma   90.00
#
_symmetry.space_group_name_H-M   'P 1'
#
loop_
_entity.id
_entity.type
_entity.pdbx_description
1 polymer ?
#
loop_
_entity_poly.entity_id
_entity_poly.type
_entity_poly.pdbx_seq_one_letter_code
_entity_poly.pdbx_strand_id
1 'polypeptide(L)'
;MKRVLGCFFGCLFFLGFSQENPSSSFVDVNYFKGNIPVHNTNILHLIKGHPEGIILGWNHRTDGKKEWQQRYNYPDYGASFMYQDLKNGVLGNTFGFYGHFNFYFLKRRLMLRVGQGIVVASNPYDKNSNPKNIAFGSKLLGSPYLMLNYKKPNLLGPVGLQTGLVFFHASNGSFKSPNTSVNTISLNIGLNYDLDTKEIVYEEPVEYADVSKTFKYNFVLRSGVSQTDVVGSEQFPFYTLSAYVDKRINFFSAFQLGVEAFFSKALQEEIHYRSVAF
;
A
#
# COMPACT_ATOMS: atom_id res chain seq x y z
N MET A 1 11.19 26.47 35.87
CA MET A 1 11.96 25.63 34.95
C MET A 1 11.83 24.17 35.40
N LYS A 2 10.93 23.40 34.77
CA LYS A 2 10.80 21.95 35.00
C LYS A 2 11.12 21.26 33.67
N ARG A 3 12.22 20.48 33.66
CA ARG A 3 12.65 19.69 32.50
C ARG A 3 11.73 18.47 32.40
N VAL A 4 11.00 18.34 31.29
CA VAL A 4 10.30 17.12 30.92
C VAL A 4 11.28 16.27 30.15
N LEU A 5 11.72 15.19 30.76
CA LEU A 5 12.56 14.15 30.16
C LEU A 5 11.63 13.23 29.34
N GLY A 6 11.60 13.39 28.01
CA GLY A 6 10.87 12.48 27.11
C GLY A 6 11.62 11.16 27.01
N CYS A 7 11.04 10.09 27.51
CA CYS A 7 11.50 8.73 27.26
C CYS A 7 11.22 8.37 25.78
N PHE A 8 12.27 8.36 24.99
CA PHE A 8 12.29 7.74 23.67
C PHE A 8 12.35 6.23 23.87
N PHE A 9 11.21 5.56 23.77
CA PHE A 9 11.17 4.10 23.70
C PHE A 9 11.61 3.68 22.30
N GLY A 10 12.90 3.46 22.14
CA GLY A 10 13.47 2.81 20.96
C GLY A 10 13.09 1.33 21.00
N CYS A 11 12.11 0.91 20.21
CA CYS A 11 11.92 -0.48 19.87
C CYS A 11 13.11 -0.96 19.04
N LEU A 12 14.16 -1.40 19.70
CA LEU A 12 15.21 -2.24 19.13
C LEU A 12 14.56 -3.60 18.84
N PHE A 13 14.13 -3.81 17.62
CA PHE A 13 13.91 -5.16 17.09
C PHE A 13 15.28 -5.84 17.06
N PHE A 14 15.58 -6.66 18.05
CA PHE A 14 16.61 -7.68 17.94
C PHE A 14 16.14 -8.66 16.86
N LEU A 15 16.63 -8.50 15.65
CA LEU A 15 16.64 -9.56 14.65
C LEU A 15 17.55 -10.65 15.23
N GLY A 16 16.94 -11.63 15.90
CA GLY A 16 17.60 -12.88 16.20
C GLY A 16 17.95 -13.54 14.88
N PHE A 17 19.22 -13.50 14.50
CA PHE A 17 19.75 -14.30 13.41
C PHE A 17 19.74 -15.74 13.88
N SER A 18 18.62 -16.45 13.67
CA SER A 18 18.62 -17.89 13.65
C SER A 18 19.45 -18.31 12.44
N GLN A 19 20.44 -19.16 12.65
CA GLN A 19 21.21 -19.82 11.58
C GLN A 19 20.33 -20.87 10.88
N GLU A 20 19.29 -20.43 10.23
CA GLU A 20 18.54 -21.22 9.27
C GLU A 20 19.07 -20.89 7.88
N ASN A 21 19.38 -21.93 7.11
CA ASN A 21 19.85 -21.97 5.73
C ASN A 21 19.85 -20.65 4.94
N PRO A 22 20.86 -20.36 4.11
CA PRO A 22 21.02 -19.06 3.47
C PRO A 22 19.74 -18.65 2.75
N SER A 23 19.04 -17.72 3.35
CA SER A 23 17.85 -17.12 2.78
C SER A 23 18.27 -16.25 1.62
N SER A 24 17.81 -16.57 0.41
CA SER A 24 18.16 -15.80 -0.77
C SER A 24 17.41 -14.47 -0.78
N SER A 25 18.17 -13.40 -0.92
CA SER A 25 17.64 -12.04 -1.02
C SER A 25 18.11 -11.37 -2.31
N PHE A 26 17.32 -10.42 -2.80
CA PHE A 26 17.70 -9.55 -3.89
C PHE A 26 17.20 -8.11 -3.64
N VAL A 27 17.87 -7.18 -4.28
CA VAL A 27 17.44 -5.78 -4.29
C VAL A 27 17.00 -5.38 -5.68
N ASP A 28 16.12 -4.40 -5.78
CA ASP A 28 15.72 -3.81 -7.06
C ASP A 28 15.68 -2.28 -6.99
N VAL A 29 15.97 -1.65 -8.11
CA VAL A 29 15.79 -0.22 -8.34
C VAL A 29 14.97 -0.04 -9.60
N ASN A 30 13.90 0.75 -9.51
CA ASN A 30 13.00 1.03 -10.62
C ASN A 30 12.83 2.54 -10.78
N TYR A 31 13.07 3.05 -11.97
CA TYR A 31 12.60 4.37 -12.38
C TYR A 31 11.20 4.25 -12.96
N PHE A 32 10.33 5.19 -12.64
CA PHE A 32 8.99 5.24 -13.21
C PHE A 32 8.62 6.65 -13.66
N LYS A 33 7.77 6.71 -14.69
CA LYS A 33 7.18 7.95 -15.19
C LYS A 33 5.78 7.69 -15.74
N GLY A 34 4.83 8.59 -15.45
CA GLY A 34 3.45 8.35 -15.84
C GLY A 34 2.53 9.56 -15.73
N ASN A 35 1.29 9.31 -15.36
CA ASN A 35 0.22 10.29 -15.32
C ASN A 35 -0.60 10.19 -14.05
N ILE A 36 -1.26 11.29 -13.69
CA ILE A 36 -2.34 11.33 -12.70
C ILE A 36 -3.66 11.19 -13.46
N PRO A 37 -4.34 10.02 -13.41
CA PRO A 37 -5.67 9.88 -14.02
C PRO A 37 -6.69 10.77 -13.28
N VAL A 38 -7.56 11.41 -14.04
CA VAL A 38 -8.64 12.22 -13.51
C VAL A 38 -9.72 11.30 -12.96
N HIS A 39 -9.81 11.18 -11.64
CA HIS A 39 -10.86 10.44 -10.93
C HIS A 39 -11.87 11.37 -10.24
N ASN A 40 -11.52 12.67 -10.17
CA ASN A 40 -12.37 13.74 -9.66
C ASN A 40 -12.03 15.02 -10.43
N THR A 41 -13.01 15.71 -10.99
CA THR A 41 -12.81 16.93 -11.79
C THR A 41 -12.17 18.06 -11.00
N ASN A 42 -12.35 18.08 -9.69
CA ASN A 42 -11.79 19.12 -8.82
C ASN A 42 -10.25 19.11 -8.80
N ILE A 43 -9.59 17.97 -9.11
CA ILE A 43 -8.13 17.89 -9.13
C ILE A 43 -7.49 18.34 -10.46
N LEU A 44 -8.26 18.72 -11.48
CA LEU A 44 -7.74 19.10 -12.80
C LEU A 44 -6.65 20.18 -12.72
N HIS A 45 -6.81 21.17 -11.84
CA HIS A 45 -5.83 22.24 -11.65
C HIS A 45 -4.50 21.76 -11.04
N LEU A 46 -4.48 20.55 -10.46
CA LEU A 46 -3.30 19.90 -9.87
C LEU A 46 -2.54 19.02 -10.87
N ILE A 47 -3.13 18.71 -12.03
CA ILE A 47 -2.51 17.86 -13.06
C ILE A 47 -1.77 18.75 -14.03
N LYS A 48 -0.45 18.97 -13.80
CA LYS A 48 0.37 19.88 -14.60
C LYS A 48 1.52 19.21 -15.34
N GLY A 49 1.89 18.01 -14.95
CA GLY A 49 3.04 17.31 -15.53
C GLY A 49 2.91 15.80 -15.39
N HIS A 50 3.96 15.12 -15.76
CA HIS A 50 4.07 13.68 -15.70
C HIS A 50 4.84 13.27 -14.43
N PRO A 51 4.20 12.75 -13.38
CA PRO A 51 4.89 12.25 -12.20
C PRO A 51 5.98 11.26 -12.57
N GLU A 52 7.13 11.39 -11.88
CA GLU A 52 8.24 10.46 -12.06
C GLU A 52 8.94 10.21 -10.73
N GLY A 53 9.71 9.14 -10.63
CA GLY A 53 10.39 8.83 -9.40
C GLY A 53 11.15 7.52 -9.43
N ILE A 54 11.55 7.09 -8.24
CA ILE A 54 12.37 5.89 -8.03
C ILE A 54 11.75 5.04 -6.93
N ILE A 55 11.77 3.71 -7.13
CA ILE A 55 11.44 2.72 -6.11
C ILE A 55 12.68 1.89 -5.85
N LEU A 56 13.08 1.79 -4.58
CA LEU A 56 14.11 0.89 -4.10
C LEU A 56 13.43 -0.24 -3.35
N GLY A 57 13.71 -1.49 -3.69
CA GLY A 57 13.14 -2.68 -3.06
C GLY A 57 14.21 -3.59 -2.49
N TRP A 58 13.98 -4.08 -1.28
CA TRP A 58 14.64 -5.25 -0.73
C TRP A 58 13.63 -6.39 -0.66
N ASN A 59 14.03 -7.57 -1.12
CA ASN A 59 13.14 -8.72 -1.26
C ASN A 59 13.80 -9.97 -0.69
N HIS A 60 13.00 -10.71 0.05
CA HIS A 60 13.35 -12.02 0.58
C HIS A 60 12.57 -13.09 -0.17
N ARG A 61 13.28 -14.06 -0.76
CA ARG A 61 12.68 -15.19 -1.48
C ARG A 61 12.21 -16.24 -0.51
N THR A 62 11.05 -16.84 -0.77
CA THR A 62 10.56 -17.99 -0.02
C THR A 62 10.98 -19.29 -0.72
N ASP A 63 11.23 -20.32 0.07
CA ASP A 63 11.70 -21.63 -0.40
C ASP A 63 10.62 -22.74 -0.35
N GLY A 64 9.45 -22.45 0.23
CA GLY A 64 8.36 -23.41 0.31
C GLY A 64 8.25 -24.18 1.62
N LYS A 65 9.09 -23.90 2.62
CA LYS A 65 9.01 -24.57 3.94
C LYS A 65 7.70 -24.34 4.68
N LYS A 66 7.00 -23.26 4.38
CA LYS A 66 5.70 -22.96 4.99
C LYS A 66 4.59 -23.20 3.97
N GLU A 67 3.47 -23.78 4.43
CA GLU A 67 2.30 -24.09 3.61
C GLU A 67 1.86 -22.92 2.71
N TRP A 68 1.73 -21.70 3.25
CA TRP A 68 1.30 -20.55 2.48
C TRP A 68 2.26 -20.20 1.32
N GLN A 69 3.57 -20.46 1.48
CA GLN A 69 4.56 -20.20 0.43
C GLN A 69 4.29 -21.07 -0.80
N GLN A 70 4.05 -22.36 -0.58
CA GLN A 70 3.71 -23.29 -1.67
C GLN A 70 2.34 -22.96 -2.29
N ARG A 71 1.32 -22.69 -1.45
CA ARG A 71 -0.03 -22.38 -1.90
C ARG A 71 -0.12 -21.13 -2.76
N TYR A 72 0.71 -20.12 -2.50
CA TYR A 72 0.79 -18.88 -3.28
C TYR A 72 1.91 -18.85 -4.33
N ASN A 73 2.41 -20.04 -4.73
CA ASN A 73 3.43 -20.20 -5.76
C ASN A 73 4.74 -19.48 -5.39
N TYR A 74 5.23 -19.70 -4.18
CA TYR A 74 6.49 -19.21 -3.63
C TYR A 74 6.66 -17.70 -3.80
N PRO A 75 5.80 -16.89 -3.20
CA PRO A 75 5.89 -15.45 -3.29
C PRO A 75 7.09 -14.93 -2.51
N ASP A 76 7.70 -13.86 -2.97
CA ASP A 76 8.69 -13.15 -2.18
C ASP A 76 7.99 -12.08 -1.33
N TYR A 77 8.62 -11.66 -0.23
CA TYR A 77 8.15 -10.53 0.58
C TYR A 77 9.30 -9.57 0.87
N GLY A 78 8.98 -8.35 1.20
CA GLY A 78 10.02 -7.37 1.45
C GLY A 78 9.52 -5.99 1.82
N ALA A 79 10.45 -5.05 1.72
CA ALA A 79 10.18 -3.64 1.95
C ALA A 79 10.63 -2.80 0.76
N SER A 80 9.94 -1.68 0.52
CA SER A 80 10.33 -0.73 -0.50
C SER A 80 10.26 0.71 -0.01
N PHE A 81 11.17 1.51 -0.52
CA PHE A 81 11.16 2.96 -0.39
C PHE A 81 10.85 3.57 -1.76
N MET A 82 9.99 4.59 -1.79
CA MET A 82 9.63 5.33 -3.00
C MET A 82 9.89 6.82 -2.80
N TYR A 83 10.48 7.42 -3.81
CA TYR A 83 10.45 8.87 -4.03
C TYR A 83 9.64 9.16 -5.29
N GLN A 84 8.69 10.09 -5.21
CA GLN A 84 7.90 10.55 -6.36
C GLN A 84 7.84 12.08 -6.40
N ASP A 85 8.24 12.65 -7.53
CA ASP A 85 8.01 14.03 -7.89
C ASP A 85 6.70 14.12 -8.68
N LEU A 86 5.70 14.82 -8.13
CA LEU A 86 4.37 14.98 -8.75
C LEU A 86 4.34 16.05 -9.84
N LYS A 87 5.49 16.67 -10.15
CA LYS A 87 5.65 17.72 -11.19
C LYS A 87 4.68 18.90 -11.03
N ASN A 88 4.32 19.19 -9.79
CA ASN A 88 3.45 20.30 -9.43
C ASN A 88 3.85 20.87 -8.07
N GLY A 89 4.23 22.13 -8.03
CA GLY A 89 4.64 22.80 -6.78
C GLY A 89 3.55 22.85 -5.70
N VAL A 90 2.27 22.76 -6.07
CA VAL A 90 1.16 22.65 -5.11
C VAL A 90 1.13 21.30 -4.44
N LEU A 91 1.31 20.20 -5.18
CA LEU A 91 1.36 18.84 -4.64
C LEU A 91 2.70 18.54 -3.97
N GLY A 92 3.79 19.08 -4.52
CA GLY A 92 5.15 18.79 -4.08
C GLY A 92 5.60 17.39 -4.44
N ASN A 93 6.42 16.82 -3.57
CA ASN A 93 6.98 15.48 -3.69
C ASN A 93 6.41 14.56 -2.62
N THR A 94 6.49 13.26 -2.86
CA THR A 94 6.09 12.24 -1.88
C THR A 94 7.22 11.24 -1.62
N PHE A 95 7.32 10.81 -0.36
CA PHE A 95 8.27 9.81 0.12
C PHE A 95 7.49 8.69 0.78
N GLY A 96 7.58 7.48 0.25
CA GLY A 96 6.81 6.33 0.72
C GLY A 96 7.70 5.22 1.29
N PHE A 97 7.19 4.55 2.32
CA PHE A 97 7.77 3.34 2.86
C PHE A 97 6.69 2.25 2.92
N TYR A 98 6.98 1.07 2.38
CA TYR A 98 6.00 0.01 2.15
C TYR A 98 6.54 -1.35 2.58
N GLY A 99 5.66 -2.18 3.14
CA GLY A 99 5.81 -3.63 3.10
C GLY A 99 5.15 -4.17 1.84
N HIS A 100 5.72 -5.21 1.22
CA HIS A 100 5.16 -5.77 -0.01
C HIS A 100 5.32 -7.28 -0.12
N PHE A 101 4.45 -7.88 -0.98
CA PHE A 101 4.58 -9.24 -1.49
C PHE A 101 4.73 -9.20 -3.00
N ASN A 102 5.56 -10.09 -3.55
CA ASN A 102 5.71 -10.33 -4.98
C ASN A 102 5.10 -11.70 -5.32
N PHE A 103 4.05 -11.73 -6.09
CA PHE A 103 3.43 -12.93 -6.63
C PHE A 103 3.93 -13.17 -8.05
N TYR A 104 4.17 -14.44 -8.40
CA TYR A 104 4.79 -14.79 -9.66
C TYR A 104 3.92 -15.67 -10.54
N PHE A 105 3.94 -15.37 -11.83
CA PHE A 105 3.25 -16.10 -12.89
C PHE A 105 4.22 -16.39 -14.04
N LEU A 106 3.83 -17.23 -15.01
CA LEU A 106 4.57 -17.52 -16.23
C LEU A 106 6.04 -17.91 -15.95
N LYS A 107 6.24 -18.91 -15.09
CA LYS A 107 7.58 -19.37 -14.67
C LYS A 107 8.42 -18.23 -14.08
N ARG A 108 7.83 -17.43 -13.19
CA ARG A 108 8.41 -16.26 -12.51
C ARG A 108 8.82 -15.10 -13.44
N ARG A 109 8.38 -15.10 -14.70
CA ARG A 109 8.65 -13.99 -15.65
C ARG A 109 7.69 -12.83 -15.51
N LEU A 110 6.50 -13.05 -14.99
CA LEU A 110 5.53 -12.00 -14.68
C LEU A 110 5.40 -11.87 -13.15
N MET A 111 5.68 -10.71 -12.61
CA MET A 111 5.63 -10.39 -11.19
C MET A 111 4.50 -9.38 -10.94
N LEU A 112 3.61 -9.71 -10.01
CA LEU A 112 2.68 -8.77 -9.40
C LEU A 112 3.16 -8.44 -7.99
N ARG A 113 3.63 -7.22 -7.77
CA ARG A 113 3.95 -6.70 -6.43
C ARG A 113 2.73 -5.98 -5.88
N VAL A 114 2.33 -6.36 -4.68
CA VAL A 114 1.27 -5.70 -3.90
C VAL A 114 1.93 -5.11 -2.67
N GLY A 115 1.91 -3.80 -2.54
CA GLY A 115 2.50 -3.07 -1.43
C GLY A 115 1.46 -2.25 -0.67
N GLN A 116 1.63 -2.17 0.64
CA GLN A 116 0.87 -1.31 1.53
C GLN A 116 1.84 -0.54 2.41
N GLY A 117 1.64 0.77 2.53
CA GLY A 117 2.55 1.61 3.27
C GLY A 117 2.01 2.96 3.66
N ILE A 118 2.93 3.78 4.10
CA ILE A 118 2.70 5.18 4.47
C ILE A 118 3.52 6.08 3.56
N VAL A 119 2.97 7.24 3.26
CA VAL A 119 3.60 8.26 2.42
C VAL A 119 3.62 9.58 3.16
N VAL A 120 4.74 10.29 3.06
CA VAL A 120 4.91 11.65 3.55
C VAL A 120 4.85 12.60 2.36
N ALA A 121 3.83 13.48 2.33
CA ALA A 121 3.74 14.57 1.36
C ALA A 121 4.59 15.77 1.81
N SER A 122 5.42 16.30 0.91
CA SER A 122 6.27 17.45 1.22
C SER A 122 5.49 18.75 1.37
N ASN A 123 4.38 18.88 0.65
CA ASN A 123 3.60 20.12 0.55
C ASN A 123 2.09 19.88 0.73
N PRO A 124 1.62 19.46 1.94
CA PRO A 124 0.20 19.23 2.20
C PRO A 124 -0.59 20.55 2.15
N TYR A 125 -1.91 20.44 2.22
CA TYR A 125 -2.80 21.60 2.35
C TYR A 125 -2.42 22.43 3.58
N ASP A 126 -2.34 23.72 3.37
CA ASP A 126 -2.28 24.74 4.42
C ASP A 126 -3.12 25.94 4.00
N LYS A 127 -3.97 26.44 4.92
CA LYS A 127 -4.92 27.53 4.62
C LYS A 127 -4.25 28.81 4.14
N ASN A 128 -3.04 29.08 4.62
CA ASN A 128 -2.33 30.34 4.33
C ASN A 128 -1.30 30.16 3.22
N SER A 129 -0.50 29.09 3.26
CA SER A 129 0.63 28.91 2.37
C SER A 129 0.35 28.01 1.16
N ASN A 130 -0.59 27.06 1.26
CA ASN A 130 -0.92 26.11 0.18
C ASN A 130 -2.41 25.77 0.09
N PRO A 131 -3.33 26.77 -0.03
CA PRO A 131 -4.78 26.55 -0.07
C PRO A 131 -5.25 25.79 -1.33
N LYS A 132 -4.43 25.74 -2.37
CA LYS A 132 -4.76 25.07 -3.65
C LYS A 132 -4.61 23.55 -3.60
N ASN A 133 -3.90 23.01 -2.60
CA ASN A 133 -3.75 21.55 -2.46
C ASN A 133 -4.98 20.94 -1.82
N ILE A 134 -5.97 20.62 -2.63
CA ILE A 134 -7.16 19.90 -2.15
C ILE A 134 -6.99 18.39 -2.08
N ALA A 135 -5.83 17.86 -2.49
CA ALA A 135 -5.58 16.42 -2.54
C ALA A 135 -5.08 15.86 -1.21
N PHE A 136 -4.20 16.60 -0.52
CA PHE A 136 -3.48 16.12 0.67
C PHE A 136 -3.75 17.03 1.87
N GLY A 137 -4.80 16.74 2.63
CA GLY A 137 -5.14 17.51 3.84
C GLY A 137 -4.19 17.28 5.02
N SER A 138 -3.35 16.25 4.95
CA SER A 138 -2.35 15.93 5.97
C SER A 138 -1.00 15.58 5.34
N LYS A 139 0.06 15.72 6.14
CA LYS A 139 1.42 15.36 5.71
C LYS A 139 1.61 13.84 5.60
N LEU A 140 0.95 13.07 6.47
CA LEU A 140 1.01 11.62 6.50
C LEU A 140 -0.23 11.06 5.78
N LEU A 141 -0.01 10.12 4.85
CA LEU A 141 -1.01 9.51 3.99
C LEU A 141 -0.83 7.99 4.00
N GLY A 142 -1.94 7.26 3.88
CA GLY A 142 -1.93 5.84 3.53
C GLY A 142 -1.72 5.65 2.04
N SER A 143 -0.99 4.62 1.65
CA SER A 143 -0.70 4.38 0.22
C SER A 143 -0.58 2.90 -0.07
N PRO A 144 -1.56 2.29 -0.74
CA PRO A 144 -1.35 1.04 -1.46
C PRO A 144 -0.66 1.30 -2.80
N TYR A 145 0.16 0.33 -3.26
CA TYR A 145 0.63 0.31 -4.63
C TYR A 145 0.60 -1.09 -5.24
N LEU A 146 0.46 -1.13 -6.56
CA LEU A 146 0.52 -2.34 -7.38
C LEU A 146 1.57 -2.15 -8.45
N MET A 147 2.43 -3.15 -8.66
CA MET A 147 3.43 -3.14 -9.74
C MET A 147 3.34 -4.46 -10.50
N LEU A 148 3.05 -4.39 -11.78
CA LEU A 148 3.00 -5.53 -12.69
C LEU A 148 4.19 -5.46 -13.64
N ASN A 149 5.21 -6.28 -13.43
CA ASN A 149 6.44 -6.25 -14.21
C ASN A 149 6.73 -7.57 -14.91
N TYR A 150 7.15 -7.49 -16.16
CA TYR A 150 7.87 -8.56 -16.81
C TYR A 150 9.33 -8.54 -16.34
N LYS A 151 9.85 -9.70 -15.97
CA LYS A 151 11.24 -9.89 -15.45
C LYS A 151 12.06 -10.75 -16.39
N LYS A 152 13.29 -10.30 -16.66
CA LYS A 152 14.35 -11.06 -17.30
C LYS A 152 15.47 -11.23 -16.28
N PRO A 153 15.50 -12.33 -15.51
CA PRO A 153 16.58 -12.60 -14.57
C PRO A 153 17.89 -12.90 -15.31
N ASN A 154 19.00 -12.78 -14.61
CA ASN A 154 20.33 -13.19 -15.05
C ASN A 154 20.71 -12.64 -16.43
N LEU A 155 20.42 -11.37 -16.68
CA LEU A 155 20.79 -10.71 -17.95
C LEU A 155 22.32 -10.59 -18.08
N LEU A 156 22.97 -10.19 -16.97
CA LEU A 156 24.42 -10.11 -16.83
C LEU A 156 24.82 -10.62 -15.44
N GLY A 157 25.10 -11.93 -15.31
CA GLY A 157 25.39 -12.55 -14.03
C GLY A 157 24.23 -12.36 -13.03
N PRO A 158 24.45 -11.75 -11.84
CA PRO A 158 23.42 -11.55 -10.83
C PRO A 158 22.43 -10.42 -11.17
N VAL A 159 22.65 -9.68 -12.26
CA VAL A 159 21.82 -8.54 -12.67
C VAL A 159 20.70 -9.02 -13.58
N GLY A 160 19.46 -8.70 -13.23
CA GLY A 160 18.27 -8.86 -14.07
C GLY A 160 17.64 -7.53 -14.45
N LEU A 161 16.78 -7.58 -15.46
CA LEU A 161 15.98 -6.44 -15.94
C LEU A 161 14.50 -6.68 -15.62
N GLN A 162 13.78 -5.63 -15.29
CA GLN A 162 12.32 -5.66 -15.16
C GLN A 162 11.68 -4.40 -15.73
N THR A 163 10.49 -4.54 -16.28
CA THR A 163 9.72 -3.41 -16.82
C THR A 163 8.23 -3.71 -16.79
N GLY A 164 7.42 -2.69 -16.67
CA GLY A 164 5.97 -2.85 -16.65
C GLY A 164 5.22 -1.61 -16.18
N LEU A 165 4.14 -1.83 -15.48
CA LEU A 165 3.24 -0.81 -14.97
C LEU A 165 3.31 -0.74 -13.45
N VAL A 166 3.18 0.49 -12.91
CA VAL A 166 2.99 0.70 -11.48
C VAL A 166 1.86 1.68 -11.25
N PHE A 167 1.02 1.35 -10.28
CA PHE A 167 -0.08 2.19 -9.80
C PHE A 167 0.17 2.53 -8.33
N PHE A 168 0.05 3.82 -7.98
CA PHE A 168 0.06 4.30 -6.61
C PHE A 168 -1.23 5.05 -6.29
N HIS A 169 -1.70 4.89 -5.08
CA HIS A 169 -2.75 5.71 -4.48
C HIS A 169 -2.20 6.36 -3.21
N ALA A 170 -2.52 7.64 -2.99
CA ALA A 170 -2.15 8.36 -1.77
C ALA A 170 -3.35 9.13 -1.22
N SER A 171 -3.73 8.85 0.03
CA SER A 171 -4.90 9.43 0.69
C SER A 171 -4.74 9.38 2.21
N ASN A 172 -5.38 10.30 2.93
CA ASN A 172 -5.47 10.20 4.38
C ASN A 172 -6.77 9.54 4.87
N GLY A 173 -7.59 8.97 3.96
CA GLY A 173 -8.83 8.27 4.32
C GLY A 173 -9.88 9.17 4.97
N SER A 174 -9.95 10.44 4.61
CA SER A 174 -10.84 11.45 5.20
C SER A 174 -10.58 11.75 6.68
N PHE A 175 -9.41 11.37 7.17
CA PHE A 175 -8.99 11.75 8.53
C PHE A 175 -8.89 13.28 8.67
N LYS A 176 -8.47 13.98 7.61
CA LYS A 176 -8.37 15.43 7.57
C LYS A 176 -8.69 15.98 6.18
N SER A 177 -9.63 16.93 6.10
CA SER A 177 -9.98 17.62 4.85
C SER A 177 -8.99 18.76 4.54
N PRO A 178 -8.77 19.01 3.24
CA PRO A 178 -9.34 18.35 2.07
C PRO A 178 -8.64 17.00 1.78
N ASN A 179 -9.35 16.05 1.15
CA ASN A 179 -8.76 14.75 0.80
C ASN A 179 -9.37 14.20 -0.50
N THR A 180 -9.10 14.84 -1.63
CA THR A 180 -9.49 14.28 -2.93
C THR A 180 -8.53 13.19 -3.42
N SER A 181 -7.46 12.93 -2.68
CA SER A 181 -6.42 11.93 -2.99
C SER A 181 -5.66 12.16 -4.32
N VAL A 182 -4.61 11.39 -4.55
CA VAL A 182 -3.91 11.32 -5.84
C VAL A 182 -3.70 9.86 -6.21
N ASN A 183 -4.06 9.52 -7.45
CA ASN A 183 -3.70 8.27 -8.10
C ASN A 183 -2.63 8.55 -9.16
N THR A 184 -1.64 7.67 -9.30
CA THR A 184 -0.69 7.73 -10.41
C THR A 184 -0.60 6.37 -11.10
N ILE A 185 -0.57 6.40 -12.44
CA ILE A 185 -0.31 5.23 -13.28
C ILE A 185 0.93 5.53 -14.10
N SER A 186 1.92 4.67 -14.03
CA SER A 186 3.24 4.91 -14.61
C SER A 186 3.78 3.66 -15.28
N LEU A 187 4.54 3.86 -16.34
CA LEU A 187 5.48 2.86 -16.85
C LEU A 187 6.71 2.85 -15.94
N ASN A 188 7.29 1.68 -15.73
CA ASN A 188 8.55 1.56 -15.01
C ASN A 188 9.54 0.67 -15.75
N ILE A 189 10.82 0.95 -15.51
CA ILE A 189 11.95 0.12 -15.90
C ILE A 189 12.92 0.05 -14.74
N GLY A 190 13.47 -1.13 -14.48
CA GLY A 190 14.35 -1.31 -13.34
C GLY A 190 15.29 -2.48 -13.49
N LEU A 191 16.30 -2.48 -12.62
CA LEU A 191 17.24 -3.55 -12.46
C LEU A 191 16.99 -4.27 -11.14
N ASN A 192 17.25 -5.55 -11.11
CA ASN A 192 17.34 -6.34 -9.89
C ASN A 192 18.73 -6.96 -9.78
N TYR A 193 19.20 -7.10 -8.56
CA TYR A 193 20.51 -7.66 -8.26
C TYR A 193 20.36 -8.73 -7.19
N ASP A 194 20.74 -9.95 -7.53
CA ASP A 194 20.72 -11.08 -6.62
C ASP A 194 21.91 -10.97 -5.65
N LEU A 195 21.60 -10.87 -4.34
CA LEU A 195 22.62 -10.76 -3.30
C LEU A 195 23.32 -12.08 -3.01
N ASP A 196 22.62 -13.19 -3.27
CA ASP A 196 23.12 -14.53 -3.08
C ASP A 196 23.32 -15.22 -4.43
N THR A 197 24.48 -15.85 -4.60
CA THR A 197 24.82 -16.60 -5.81
C THR A 197 24.31 -18.04 -5.80
N LYS A 198 23.78 -18.52 -4.68
CA LYS A 198 23.26 -19.88 -4.55
C LYS A 198 21.88 -19.98 -5.18
N GLU A 199 21.68 -21.01 -5.99
CA GLU A 199 20.39 -21.36 -6.54
C GLU A 199 19.43 -21.74 -5.40
N ILE A 200 18.20 -21.25 -5.46
CA ILE A 200 17.17 -21.58 -4.47
C ILE A 200 16.67 -22.98 -4.80
N VAL A 201 16.77 -23.86 -3.84
CA VAL A 201 16.10 -25.16 -3.89
C VAL A 201 14.71 -24.98 -3.30
N TYR A 202 13.69 -25.07 -4.13
CA TYR A 202 12.30 -25.03 -3.68
C TYR A 202 11.90 -26.40 -3.12
N GLU A 203 11.27 -26.39 -1.94
CA GLU A 203 10.65 -27.60 -1.40
C GLU A 203 9.54 -28.09 -2.34
N GLU A 204 9.48 -29.39 -2.56
CA GLU A 204 8.45 -29.98 -3.41
C GLU A 204 7.06 -29.72 -2.84
N PRO A 205 6.06 -29.46 -3.70
CA PRO A 205 4.69 -29.24 -3.25
C PRO A 205 4.15 -30.42 -2.46
N VAL A 206 3.67 -30.16 -1.26
CA VAL A 206 3.03 -31.17 -0.41
C VAL A 206 1.53 -31.07 -0.56
N GLU A 207 0.84 -32.22 -0.58
CA GLU A 207 -0.61 -32.23 -0.54
C GLU A 207 -1.10 -31.83 0.85
N TYR A 208 -1.75 -30.70 0.94
CA TYR A 208 -2.30 -30.19 2.19
C TYR A 208 -3.76 -30.60 2.37
N ALA A 209 -4.15 -30.80 3.60
CA ALA A 209 -5.53 -31.08 3.95
C ALA A 209 -6.47 -30.02 3.37
N ASP A 210 -7.65 -30.47 2.95
CA ASP A 210 -8.72 -29.59 2.49
C ASP A 210 -9.10 -28.56 3.56
N VAL A 211 -9.49 -27.37 3.10
CA VAL A 211 -9.99 -26.35 4.01
C VAL A 211 -11.34 -26.77 4.61
N SER A 212 -11.52 -26.48 5.88
CA SER A 212 -12.81 -26.70 6.54
C SER A 212 -13.91 -25.92 5.82
N LYS A 213 -14.93 -26.63 5.32
CA LYS A 213 -16.10 -26.08 4.62
C LYS A 213 -17.27 -25.79 5.57
N THR A 214 -17.03 -25.74 6.88
CA THR A 214 -18.05 -25.41 7.89
C THR A 214 -18.43 -23.93 7.81
N PHE A 215 -19.65 -23.61 8.21
CA PHE A 215 -20.08 -22.24 8.38
C PHE A 215 -19.36 -21.58 9.56
N LYS A 216 -18.88 -20.34 9.36
CA LYS A 216 -18.28 -19.52 10.41
C LYS A 216 -19.13 -18.26 10.58
N TYR A 217 -19.42 -17.93 11.83
CA TYR A 217 -20.18 -16.74 12.20
C TYR A 217 -19.21 -15.65 12.65
N ASN A 218 -19.38 -14.47 12.11
CA ASN A 218 -18.47 -13.35 12.36
C ASN A 218 -19.27 -12.14 12.85
N PHE A 219 -18.78 -11.52 13.93
CA PHE A 219 -19.27 -10.26 14.44
C PHE A 219 -18.09 -9.30 14.47
N VAL A 220 -18.22 -8.16 13.81
CA VAL A 220 -17.10 -7.20 13.66
C VAL A 220 -17.58 -5.83 14.04
N LEU A 221 -16.90 -5.21 15.02
CA LEU A 221 -17.04 -3.81 15.35
C LEU A 221 -15.81 -3.05 14.82
N ARG A 222 -16.04 -2.01 14.04
CA ARG A 222 -15.02 -1.05 13.61
C ARG A 222 -15.42 0.34 14.08
N SER A 223 -14.43 1.15 14.45
CA SER A 223 -14.65 2.54 14.80
C SER A 223 -13.46 3.39 14.36
N GLY A 224 -13.69 4.67 14.21
CA GLY A 224 -12.67 5.63 13.85
C GLY A 224 -13.21 7.05 13.90
N VAL A 225 -12.42 7.98 13.38
CA VAL A 225 -12.81 9.38 13.23
C VAL A 225 -12.61 9.84 11.79
N SER A 226 -13.49 10.73 11.31
CA SER A 226 -13.38 11.36 10.00
C SER A 226 -13.84 12.83 10.09
N GLN A 227 -13.35 13.66 9.18
CA GLN A 227 -13.90 15.00 8.95
C GLN A 227 -14.98 14.94 7.86
N THR A 228 -15.82 15.98 7.82
CA THR A 228 -16.68 16.27 6.68
C THR A 228 -15.83 16.78 5.51
N ASP A 229 -16.42 16.99 4.33
CA ASP A 229 -15.72 17.62 3.19
C ASP A 229 -15.40 19.12 3.44
N VAL A 230 -15.98 19.72 4.49
CA VAL A 230 -15.71 21.11 4.86
C VAL A 230 -14.35 21.21 5.53
N VAL A 231 -13.47 22.00 4.92
CA VAL A 231 -12.12 22.23 5.45
C VAL A 231 -12.17 22.93 6.80
N GLY A 232 -11.50 22.34 7.79
CA GLY A 232 -11.49 22.87 9.16
C GLY A 232 -12.66 22.41 10.03
N SER A 233 -13.53 21.50 9.54
CA SER A 233 -14.52 20.84 10.38
C SER A 233 -13.88 20.07 11.53
N GLU A 234 -14.64 19.78 12.56
CA GLU A 234 -14.20 18.90 13.64
C GLU A 234 -14.05 17.45 13.15
N GLN A 235 -13.35 16.63 13.91
CA GLN A 235 -13.33 15.19 13.71
C GLN A 235 -14.52 14.55 14.40
N PHE A 236 -15.28 13.77 13.65
CA PHE A 236 -16.47 13.09 14.11
C PHE A 236 -16.26 11.58 14.16
N PRO A 237 -16.78 10.90 15.18
CA PRO A 237 -16.69 9.45 15.27
C PRO A 237 -17.58 8.76 14.24
N PHE A 238 -17.16 7.57 13.82
CA PHE A 238 -18.01 6.62 13.12
C PHE A 238 -17.88 5.22 13.74
N TYR A 239 -18.92 4.43 13.56
CA TYR A 239 -18.99 3.04 14.02
C TYR A 239 -19.61 2.17 12.93
N THR A 240 -19.03 1.01 12.72
CA THR A 240 -19.57 -0.02 11.82
C THR A 240 -19.74 -1.30 12.59
N LEU A 241 -20.94 -1.84 12.61
CA LEU A 241 -21.27 -3.14 13.20
C LEU A 241 -21.67 -4.09 12.09
N SER A 242 -20.90 -5.15 11.89
CA SER A 242 -21.15 -6.18 10.86
C SER A 242 -21.45 -7.52 11.52
N ALA A 243 -22.43 -8.24 11.00
CA ALA A 243 -22.71 -9.64 11.34
C ALA A 243 -22.85 -10.44 10.05
N TYR A 244 -21.99 -11.43 9.85
CA TYR A 244 -22.03 -12.23 8.63
C TYR A 244 -21.62 -13.69 8.87
N VAL A 245 -22.07 -14.55 7.95
CA VAL A 245 -21.71 -15.95 7.88
C VAL A 245 -20.80 -16.14 6.69
N ASP A 246 -19.70 -16.86 6.86
CA ASP A 246 -18.86 -17.27 5.75
C ASP A 246 -18.76 -18.80 5.64
N LYS A 247 -18.61 -19.26 4.40
CA LYS A 247 -18.34 -20.66 4.07
C LYS A 247 -17.22 -20.72 3.05
N ARG A 248 -16.14 -21.42 3.39
CA ARG A 248 -15.05 -21.68 2.45
C ARG A 248 -15.52 -22.60 1.33
N ILE A 249 -15.24 -22.23 0.07
CA ILE A 249 -15.46 -23.05 -1.14
C ILE A 249 -14.18 -23.83 -1.42
N ASN A 250 -13.04 -23.12 -1.40
CA ASN A 250 -11.71 -23.67 -1.57
C ASN A 250 -10.71 -22.81 -0.78
N PHE A 251 -9.43 -23.05 -0.96
CA PHE A 251 -8.38 -22.32 -0.24
C PHE A 251 -8.40 -20.80 -0.53
N PHE A 252 -8.72 -20.39 -1.74
CA PHE A 252 -8.68 -18.98 -2.18
C PHE A 252 -10.03 -18.26 -2.09
N SER A 253 -11.14 -19.01 -2.00
CA SER A 253 -12.49 -18.46 -2.13
C SER A 253 -13.37 -18.81 -0.95
N ALA A 254 -14.16 -17.85 -0.51
CA ALA A 254 -15.24 -18.04 0.46
C ALA A 254 -16.48 -17.27 -0.03
N PHE A 255 -17.66 -17.85 0.23
CA PHE A 255 -18.92 -17.15 0.10
C PHE A 255 -19.27 -16.50 1.44
N GLN A 256 -19.69 -15.23 1.40
CA GLN A 256 -20.08 -14.47 2.59
C GLN A 256 -21.46 -13.86 2.39
N LEU A 257 -22.29 -13.91 3.42
CA LEU A 257 -23.59 -13.24 3.48
C LEU A 257 -23.80 -12.64 4.86
N GLY A 258 -24.23 -11.39 4.92
CA GLY A 258 -24.43 -10.72 6.19
C GLY A 258 -25.11 -9.38 6.06
N VAL A 259 -25.13 -8.68 7.19
CA VAL A 259 -25.68 -7.31 7.32
C VAL A 259 -24.64 -6.41 7.96
N GLU A 260 -24.67 -5.14 7.60
CA GLU A 260 -23.81 -4.12 8.18
C GLU A 260 -24.64 -2.88 8.53
N ALA A 261 -24.44 -2.38 9.74
CA ALA A 261 -24.96 -1.11 10.18
C ALA A 261 -23.81 -0.10 10.30
N PHE A 262 -23.92 1.03 9.61
CA PHE A 262 -22.92 2.08 9.59
C PHE A 262 -23.50 3.36 10.19
N PHE A 263 -22.84 3.90 11.21
CA PHE A 263 -23.19 5.14 11.90
C PHE A 263 -22.04 6.12 11.74
N SER A 264 -22.29 7.27 11.13
CA SER A 264 -21.28 8.31 10.91
C SER A 264 -21.83 9.67 11.29
N LYS A 265 -21.26 10.26 12.32
CA LYS A 265 -21.63 11.63 12.69
C LYS A 265 -21.13 12.63 11.66
N ALA A 266 -19.99 12.40 11.02
CA ALA A 266 -19.52 13.26 9.93
C ALA A 266 -20.51 13.35 8.77
N LEU A 267 -21.14 12.23 8.36
CA LEU A 267 -22.16 12.23 7.32
C LEU A 267 -23.43 12.97 7.75
N GLN A 268 -23.86 12.84 9.00
CA GLN A 268 -25.01 13.57 9.52
C GLN A 268 -24.76 15.09 9.48
N GLU A 269 -23.60 15.53 9.93
CA GLU A 269 -23.20 16.94 9.90
C GLU A 269 -23.07 17.47 8.46
N GLU A 270 -22.52 16.67 7.55
CA GLU A 270 -22.41 17.03 6.13
C GLU A 270 -23.80 17.20 5.48
N ILE A 271 -24.74 16.29 5.75
CA ILE A 271 -26.12 16.39 5.27
C ILE A 271 -26.79 17.64 5.83
N HIS A 272 -26.63 17.87 7.12
CA HIS A 272 -27.18 19.07 7.76
C HIS A 272 -26.62 20.37 7.16
N TYR A 273 -25.29 20.44 7.01
CA TYR A 273 -24.61 21.58 6.38
C TYR A 273 -25.14 21.84 4.97
N ARG A 274 -25.28 20.82 4.14
CA ARG A 274 -25.77 20.97 2.76
C ARG A 274 -27.25 21.37 2.73
N SER A 275 -28.08 20.86 3.64
CA SER A 275 -29.50 21.20 3.70
C SER A 275 -29.78 22.64 4.13
N VAL A 276 -28.83 23.28 4.80
CA VAL A 276 -28.93 24.68 5.22
C VAL A 276 -28.28 25.64 4.22
N ALA A 277 -27.25 25.16 3.48
CA ALA A 277 -26.47 25.97 2.55
C ALA A 277 -27.09 26.07 1.15
N PHE A 278 -28.06 25.20 0.81
CA PHE A 278 -28.76 25.10 -0.46
C PHE A 278 -30.26 25.01 -0.26
#